data_1e15b654caa8780c22232c563acc43e7
#
_entry.id   1e15b654caa8780c22232c563acc43e7
#
_cell.length_a   1.000
_cell.length_b   1.000
_cell.length_c   1.000
_cell.angle_alpha   90.00
_cell.angle_beta   90.00
_cell.angle_gamma   90.00
#
_symmetry.space_group_name_H-M   'P 1'
#
loop_
_entity.id
_entity.type
_entity.pdbx_description
1 polymer ?
#
loop_
_entity_poly.entity_id
_entity_poly.type
_entity_poly.pdbx_seq_one_letter_code
_entity_poly.pdbx_strand_id
1 'polypeptide(L)'
;MKITLICEKEARTSAVLGVVGALIFLFAFPKGSISTLVHEVLGLPGPGAGIGLVLGPFLIVVAVVSSLLSRGSGGALIASLMFAVVYALIVHLFKIPTNQKGVFGSSLFIAAVIVFSVVSEAAMALGKRLSMVWRCMLCGAVANVVLLVIYWTVIFPRTTGWIRWSDAPVLIGLCFACGLASGCIAWGISRPLSKALAIK
;
A
#
# COMPACT_ATOMS: atom_id res chain seq x y z
N MET A 1 18.84 -20.11 0.16
CA MET A 1 18.43 -18.71 0.45
C MET A 1 18.41 -18.55 1.97
N LYS A 2 19.38 -17.86 2.59
CA LYS A 2 19.33 -17.59 4.03
C LYS A 2 18.27 -16.50 4.27
N ILE A 3 17.17 -16.87 4.92
CA ILE A 3 16.17 -15.90 5.40
C ILE A 3 16.75 -15.32 6.70
N THR A 4 17.27 -14.11 6.62
CA THR A 4 17.69 -13.38 7.81
C THR A 4 16.44 -12.75 8.41
N LEU A 5 16.02 -13.22 9.58
CA LEU A 5 14.89 -12.64 10.30
C LEU A 5 15.22 -11.19 10.67
N ILE A 6 14.19 -10.36 10.66
CA ILE A 6 14.28 -8.95 10.99
C ILE A 6 14.77 -8.79 12.45
N CYS A 7 15.71 -7.86 12.69
CA CYS A 7 16.15 -7.52 14.03
C CYS A 7 15.04 -6.75 14.77
N GLU A 8 15.00 -6.85 16.11
CA GLU A 8 13.98 -6.19 16.94
C GLU A 8 13.92 -4.67 16.70
N LYS A 9 15.07 -4.00 16.57
CA LYS A 9 15.13 -2.56 16.26
C LYS A 9 14.49 -2.23 14.92
N GLU A 10 14.74 -3.05 13.92
CA GLU A 10 14.18 -2.87 12.57
C GLU A 10 12.68 -3.15 12.56
N ALA A 11 12.22 -4.16 13.31
CA ALA A 11 10.80 -4.47 13.48
C ALA A 11 10.05 -3.31 14.15
N ARG A 12 10.62 -2.71 15.19
CA ARG A 12 10.07 -1.51 15.85
C ARG A 12 10.00 -0.33 14.88
N THR A 13 11.06 -0.07 14.11
CA THR A 13 11.07 1.01 13.11
C THR A 13 9.96 0.78 12.06
N SER A 14 9.82 -0.44 11.56
CA SER A 14 8.79 -0.81 10.60
C SER A 14 7.38 -0.62 11.17
N ALA A 15 7.18 -1.01 12.43
CA ALA A 15 5.89 -0.84 13.11
C ALA A 15 5.53 0.66 13.26
N VAL A 16 6.49 1.49 13.69
CA VAL A 16 6.31 2.94 13.81
C VAL A 16 5.97 3.57 12.45
N LEU A 17 6.66 3.16 11.38
CA LEU A 17 6.33 3.65 10.03
C LEU A 17 4.90 3.28 9.60
N GLY A 18 4.45 2.09 9.94
CA GLY A 18 3.07 1.67 9.68
C GLY A 18 2.04 2.51 10.43
N VAL A 19 2.27 2.74 11.73
CA VAL A 19 1.40 3.59 12.57
C VAL A 19 1.36 5.02 12.06
N VAL A 20 2.52 5.63 11.84
CA VAL A 20 2.63 7.00 11.32
C VAL A 20 1.97 7.11 9.94
N GLY A 21 2.20 6.12 9.08
CA GLY A 21 1.55 6.04 7.78
C GLY A 21 0.02 6.02 7.89
N ALA A 22 -0.55 5.21 8.78
CA ALA A 22 -1.99 5.17 8.99
C ALA A 22 -2.56 6.52 9.46
N LEU A 23 -1.87 7.18 10.39
CA LEU A 23 -2.27 8.51 10.87
C LEU A 23 -2.20 9.55 9.75
N ILE A 24 -1.09 9.62 9.01
CA ILE A 24 -0.96 10.54 7.88
C ILE A 24 -2.07 10.30 6.86
N PHE A 25 -2.34 9.05 6.52
CA PHE A 25 -3.39 8.72 5.55
C PHE A 25 -4.77 9.19 6.01
N LEU A 26 -5.12 8.96 7.28
CA LEU A 26 -6.39 9.39 7.87
C LEU A 26 -6.57 10.92 7.86
N PHE A 27 -5.48 11.66 8.15
CA PHE A 27 -5.52 13.12 8.15
C PHE A 27 -5.47 13.73 6.76
N ALA A 28 -4.69 13.14 5.85
CA ALA A 28 -4.56 13.64 4.48
C ALA A 28 -5.81 13.37 3.62
N PHE A 29 -6.53 12.28 3.93
CA PHE A 29 -7.71 11.87 3.17
C PHE A 29 -8.94 11.73 4.07
N PRO A 30 -9.50 12.85 4.56
CA PRO A 30 -10.73 12.84 5.33
C PRO A 30 -11.90 12.34 4.45
N LYS A 31 -13.01 12.03 5.10
CA LYS A 31 -14.23 11.43 4.54
C LYS A 31 -14.57 11.88 3.11
N GLY A 32 -14.73 10.93 2.23
CA GLY A 32 -15.22 11.18 0.87
C GLY A 32 -14.19 11.80 -0.08
N SER A 33 -13.12 12.42 0.43
CA SER A 33 -12.16 13.14 -0.39
C SER A 33 -11.48 12.29 -1.47
N ILE A 34 -11.24 10.99 -1.20
CA ILE A 34 -10.68 10.09 -2.22
C ILE A 34 -11.68 9.86 -3.34
N SER A 35 -12.95 9.63 -3.02
CA SER A 35 -13.99 9.43 -4.03
C SER A 35 -14.20 10.69 -4.86
N THR A 36 -14.32 11.84 -4.20
CA THR A 36 -14.44 13.13 -4.86
C THR A 36 -13.23 13.43 -5.75
N LEU A 37 -12.01 13.26 -5.23
CA LEU A 37 -10.80 13.47 -6.01
C LEU A 37 -10.75 12.59 -7.26
N VAL A 38 -11.04 11.31 -7.12
CA VAL A 38 -10.87 10.35 -8.20
C VAL A 38 -12.02 10.43 -9.22
N HIS A 39 -13.26 10.57 -8.78
CA HIS A 39 -14.42 10.52 -9.66
C HIS A 39 -14.86 11.89 -10.14
N GLU A 40 -14.82 12.93 -9.29
CA GLU A 40 -15.30 14.26 -9.64
C GLU A 40 -14.19 15.15 -10.24
N VAL A 41 -12.97 15.09 -9.68
CA VAL A 41 -11.86 15.92 -10.17
C VAL A 41 -11.12 15.26 -11.32
N LEU A 42 -10.77 13.97 -11.19
CA LEU A 42 -10.02 13.25 -12.23
C LEU A 42 -10.92 12.60 -13.28
N GLY A 43 -12.24 12.57 -13.08
CA GLY A 43 -13.20 11.99 -14.03
C GLY A 43 -12.98 10.50 -14.32
N LEU A 44 -12.29 9.78 -13.42
CA LEU A 44 -11.92 8.39 -13.66
C LEU A 44 -13.11 7.47 -13.35
N PRO A 45 -13.48 6.62 -14.32
CA PRO A 45 -14.59 5.70 -14.15
C PRO A 45 -14.21 4.49 -13.29
N GLY A 46 -15.22 3.90 -12.69
CA GLY A 46 -15.15 2.56 -12.16
C GLY A 46 -14.69 2.42 -10.70
N PRO A 47 -15.06 1.29 -10.10
CA PRO A 47 -14.70 0.97 -8.74
C PRO A 47 -13.23 0.58 -8.64
N GLY A 48 -12.58 1.02 -7.56
CA GLY A 48 -11.18 0.68 -7.28
C GLY A 48 -10.17 1.74 -7.71
N ALA A 49 -10.57 2.76 -8.48
CA ALA A 49 -9.68 3.86 -8.86
C ALA A 49 -9.08 4.54 -7.60
N GLY A 50 -9.88 4.81 -6.57
CA GLY A 50 -9.39 5.36 -5.30
C GLY A 50 -8.39 4.44 -4.58
N ILE A 51 -8.57 3.13 -4.68
CA ILE A 51 -7.63 2.17 -4.09
C ILE A 51 -6.32 2.14 -4.87
N GLY A 52 -6.40 1.98 -6.18
CA GLY A 52 -5.22 1.87 -7.02
C GLY A 52 -4.44 3.17 -7.21
N LEU A 53 -5.09 4.34 -7.12
CA LEU A 53 -4.45 5.64 -7.37
C LEU A 53 -4.09 6.41 -6.10
N VAL A 54 -4.69 6.08 -4.96
CA VAL A 54 -4.44 6.79 -3.70
C VAL A 54 -3.96 5.86 -2.61
N LEU A 55 -4.76 4.87 -2.21
CA LEU A 55 -4.40 3.98 -1.10
C LEU A 55 -3.21 3.08 -1.46
N GLY A 56 -3.21 2.46 -2.63
CA GLY A 56 -2.14 1.57 -3.07
C GLY A 56 -0.78 2.29 -3.15
N PRO A 57 -0.67 3.43 -3.87
CA PRO A 57 0.53 4.25 -3.87
C PRO A 57 1.04 4.60 -2.49
N PHE A 58 0.14 4.97 -1.58
CA PHE A 58 0.52 5.30 -0.21
C PHE A 58 1.06 4.08 0.55
N LEU A 59 0.38 2.94 0.46
CA LEU A 59 0.83 1.67 1.06
C LEU A 59 2.19 1.23 0.50
N ILE A 60 2.44 1.45 -0.80
CA ILE A 60 3.73 1.15 -1.44
C ILE A 60 4.84 1.97 -0.80
N VAL A 61 4.62 3.26 -0.61
CA VAL A 61 5.63 4.11 0.04
C VAL A 61 5.96 3.58 1.43
N VAL A 62 4.95 3.27 2.24
CA VAL A 62 5.14 2.74 3.60
C VAL A 62 5.87 1.39 3.56
N ALA A 63 5.42 0.46 2.72
CA ALA A 63 5.98 -0.89 2.62
C ALA A 63 7.41 -0.89 2.10
N VAL A 64 7.68 -0.17 1.00
CA VAL A 64 9.00 -0.15 0.35
C VAL A 64 10.01 0.59 1.22
N VAL A 65 9.66 1.74 1.82
CA VAL A 65 10.54 2.45 2.76
C VAL A 65 10.90 1.53 3.92
N SER A 66 9.92 0.86 4.50
CA SER A 66 10.16 -0.07 5.60
C SER A 66 11.06 -1.24 5.20
N SER A 67 10.82 -1.84 4.03
CA SER A 67 11.65 -2.92 3.48
C SER A 67 13.09 -2.47 3.20
N LEU A 68 13.31 -1.22 2.80
CA LEU A 68 14.64 -0.65 2.58
C LEU A 68 15.38 -0.30 3.87
N LEU A 69 14.67 0.06 4.92
CA LEU A 69 15.24 0.37 6.23
C LEU A 69 15.53 -0.90 7.05
N SER A 70 14.80 -1.98 6.80
CA SER A 70 15.07 -3.28 7.42
C SER A 70 16.11 -4.05 6.60
N ARG A 71 17.14 -4.57 7.27
CA ARG A 71 18.16 -5.42 6.62
C ARG A 71 17.67 -6.84 6.38
N GLY A 72 16.64 -7.25 7.11
CA GLY A 72 15.98 -8.54 7.02
C GLY A 72 14.72 -8.52 6.15
N SER A 73 14.18 -9.69 5.86
CA SER A 73 12.86 -9.84 5.26
C SER A 73 11.76 -9.59 6.30
N GLY A 74 10.66 -8.98 5.91
CA GLY A 74 9.48 -8.77 6.76
C GLY A 74 9.18 -7.33 7.12
N GLY A 75 10.04 -6.36 6.75
CA GLY A 75 9.81 -4.95 7.04
C GLY A 75 8.53 -4.41 6.41
N ALA A 76 8.28 -4.72 5.15
CA ALA A 76 7.04 -4.34 4.47
C ALA A 76 5.82 -4.98 5.13
N LEU A 77 5.92 -6.26 5.51
CA LEU A 77 4.82 -6.97 6.15
C LEU A 77 4.43 -6.33 7.49
N ILE A 78 5.41 -6.05 8.35
CA ILE A 78 5.18 -5.44 9.67
C ILE A 78 4.57 -4.03 9.49
N ALA A 79 5.14 -3.20 8.63
CA ALA A 79 4.66 -1.83 8.44
C ALA A 79 3.24 -1.80 7.86
N SER A 80 2.96 -2.60 6.84
CA SER A 80 1.64 -2.64 6.22
C SER A 80 0.58 -3.24 7.14
N LEU A 81 0.94 -4.28 7.93
CA LEU A 81 0.03 -4.85 8.91
C LEU A 81 -0.30 -3.84 10.01
N MET A 82 0.71 -3.15 10.56
CA MET A 82 0.48 -2.10 11.55
C MET A 82 -0.37 -0.95 10.99
N PHE A 83 -0.11 -0.55 9.74
CA PHE A 83 -0.97 0.40 9.04
C PHE A 83 -2.43 -0.09 9.00
N ALA A 84 -2.67 -1.31 8.55
CA ALA A 84 -4.02 -1.84 8.40
C ALA A 84 -4.75 -1.97 9.75
N VAL A 85 -4.06 -2.46 10.78
CA VAL A 85 -4.63 -2.63 12.13
C VAL A 85 -4.96 -1.27 12.75
N VAL A 86 -4.03 -0.32 12.72
CA VAL A 86 -4.24 1.03 13.30
C VAL A 86 -5.35 1.76 12.54
N TYR A 87 -5.34 1.69 11.21
CA TYR A 87 -6.39 2.28 10.38
C TYR A 87 -7.76 1.68 10.72
N ALA A 88 -7.86 0.34 10.77
CA ALA A 88 -9.11 -0.34 11.10
C ALA A 88 -9.60 0.01 12.53
N LEU A 89 -8.69 0.05 13.49
CA LEU A 89 -9.00 0.40 14.88
C LEU A 89 -9.56 1.82 14.98
N ILE A 90 -8.91 2.80 14.35
CA ILE A 90 -9.35 4.19 14.40
C ILE A 90 -10.69 4.36 13.70
N VAL A 91 -10.87 3.76 12.51
CA VAL A 91 -12.14 3.78 11.79
C VAL A 91 -13.27 3.21 12.64
N HIS A 92 -13.01 2.11 13.35
CA HIS A 92 -13.99 1.45 14.21
C HIS A 92 -14.30 2.27 15.49
N LEU A 93 -13.27 2.73 16.20
CA LEU A 93 -13.43 3.47 17.46
C LEU A 93 -14.11 4.82 17.25
N PHE A 94 -13.72 5.55 16.22
CA PHE A 94 -14.27 6.89 15.93
C PHE A 94 -15.50 6.86 15.04
N LYS A 95 -15.99 5.65 14.68
CA LYS A 95 -17.14 5.46 13.79
C LYS A 95 -17.03 6.31 12.53
N ILE A 96 -15.82 6.42 11.97
CA ILE A 96 -15.57 7.20 10.77
C ILE A 96 -16.36 6.54 9.62
N PRO A 97 -17.36 7.22 9.03
CA PRO A 97 -18.11 6.65 7.94
C PRO A 97 -17.17 6.48 6.75
N THR A 98 -16.93 5.24 6.41
CA THR A 98 -16.23 4.87 5.18
C THR A 98 -17.26 4.80 4.07
N ASN A 99 -17.04 5.52 2.95
CA ASN A 99 -17.98 5.57 1.82
C ASN A 99 -18.21 4.22 1.13
N GLN A 100 -17.50 3.17 1.53
CA GLN A 100 -17.58 1.84 0.95
C GLN A 100 -18.10 0.81 1.96
N LYS A 101 -19.35 0.99 2.46
CA LYS A 101 -20.10 -0.01 3.25
C LYS A 101 -19.25 -0.81 4.26
N GLY A 102 -18.32 -0.16 4.96
CA GLY A 102 -17.52 -0.79 6.01
C GLY A 102 -16.36 -1.69 5.54
N VAL A 103 -15.98 -1.65 4.26
CA VAL A 103 -14.86 -2.47 3.73
C VAL A 103 -13.53 -2.07 4.33
N PHE A 104 -13.27 -0.77 4.44
CA PHE A 104 -12.09 -0.26 5.12
C PHE A 104 -12.26 -0.45 6.63
N GLY A 105 -11.39 -1.27 7.23
CA GLY A 105 -11.49 -1.69 8.62
C GLY A 105 -12.07 -3.10 8.80
N SER A 106 -12.53 -3.74 7.73
CA SER A 106 -12.97 -5.13 7.77
C SER A 106 -11.78 -6.11 7.77
N SER A 107 -12.05 -7.35 8.17
CA SER A 107 -11.07 -8.45 8.08
C SER A 107 -10.59 -8.68 6.64
N LEU A 108 -11.43 -8.43 5.64
CA LEU A 108 -11.07 -8.52 4.22
C LEU A 108 -10.03 -7.49 3.81
N PHE A 109 -10.12 -6.27 4.33
CA PHE A 109 -9.12 -5.24 4.10
C PHE A 109 -7.77 -5.65 4.69
N ILE A 110 -7.76 -6.15 5.93
CA ILE A 110 -6.53 -6.64 6.58
C ILE A 110 -5.93 -7.79 5.76
N ALA A 111 -6.75 -8.74 5.33
CA ALA A 111 -6.29 -9.85 4.49
C ALA A 111 -5.69 -9.35 3.15
N ALA A 112 -6.33 -8.39 2.49
CA ALA A 112 -5.83 -7.78 1.26
C ALA A 112 -4.47 -7.10 1.47
N VAL A 113 -4.30 -6.38 2.58
CA VAL A 113 -3.02 -5.74 2.95
C VAL A 113 -1.94 -6.77 3.27
N ILE A 114 -2.28 -7.91 3.88
CA ILE A 114 -1.32 -9.01 4.09
C ILE A 114 -0.83 -9.56 2.75
N VAL A 115 -1.73 -9.87 1.83
CA VAL A 115 -1.35 -10.37 0.49
C VAL A 115 -0.50 -9.34 -0.25
N PHE A 116 -0.91 -8.07 -0.24
CA PHE A 116 -0.13 -6.96 -0.78
C PHE A 116 1.29 -6.92 -0.23
N SER A 117 1.44 -7.09 1.08
CA SER A 117 2.74 -7.03 1.75
C SER A 117 3.64 -8.20 1.39
N VAL A 118 3.07 -9.41 1.32
CA VAL A 118 3.79 -10.62 0.88
C VAL A 118 4.26 -10.46 -0.56
N VAL A 119 3.41 -9.94 -1.43
CA VAL A 119 3.78 -9.66 -2.84
C VAL A 119 4.88 -8.61 -2.91
N SER A 120 4.82 -7.57 -2.09
CA SER A 120 5.86 -6.53 -2.03
C SER A 120 7.21 -7.10 -1.59
N GLU A 121 7.25 -7.92 -0.55
CA GLU A 121 8.47 -8.60 -0.10
C GLU A 121 9.01 -9.56 -1.16
N ALA A 122 8.15 -10.34 -1.80
CA ALA A 122 8.53 -11.25 -2.87
C ALA A 122 9.10 -10.50 -4.08
N ALA A 123 8.47 -9.42 -4.51
CA ALA A 123 8.94 -8.58 -5.61
C ALA A 123 10.30 -7.95 -5.28
N MET A 124 10.47 -7.45 -4.05
CA MET A 124 11.75 -6.97 -3.57
C MET A 124 12.82 -8.07 -3.52
N ALA A 125 12.47 -9.28 -3.20
CA ALA A 125 13.40 -10.42 -3.18
C ALA A 125 13.79 -10.88 -4.58
N LEU A 126 12.84 -10.98 -5.50
CA LEU A 126 13.06 -11.40 -6.88
C LEU A 126 13.87 -10.35 -7.68
N GLY A 127 13.65 -9.09 -7.40
CA GLY A 127 14.33 -7.97 -8.05
C GLY A 127 15.79 -7.75 -7.63
N LYS A 128 16.45 -8.65 -6.89
CA LYS A 128 17.82 -8.49 -6.38
C LYS A 128 18.89 -8.25 -7.44
N ARG A 129 18.65 -8.69 -8.67
CA ARG A 129 19.56 -8.47 -9.81
C ARG A 129 19.42 -7.09 -10.46
N LEU A 130 18.37 -6.36 -10.14
CA LEU A 130 18.09 -5.03 -10.67
C LEU A 130 18.76 -3.96 -9.81
N SER A 131 18.98 -2.77 -10.40
CA SER A 131 19.37 -1.61 -9.60
C SER A 131 18.27 -1.30 -8.57
N MET A 132 18.65 -0.73 -7.43
CA MET A 132 17.70 -0.51 -6.31
C MET A 132 16.49 0.31 -6.73
N VAL A 133 16.65 1.29 -7.61
CA VAL A 133 15.55 2.12 -8.14
C VAL A 133 14.55 1.26 -8.90
N TRP A 134 15.02 0.50 -9.89
CA TRP A 134 14.16 -0.37 -10.69
C TRP A 134 13.47 -1.43 -9.86
N ARG A 135 14.17 -1.96 -8.88
CA ARG A 135 13.62 -2.91 -7.91
C ARG A 135 12.44 -2.32 -7.14
N CYS A 136 12.57 -1.10 -6.61
CA CYS A 136 11.49 -0.41 -5.91
C CYS A 136 10.34 -0.06 -6.84
N MET A 137 10.62 0.42 -8.03
CA MET A 137 9.60 0.75 -9.04
C MET A 137 8.78 -0.48 -9.43
N LEU A 138 9.42 -1.58 -9.79
CA LEU A 138 8.72 -2.80 -10.17
C LEU A 138 7.96 -3.42 -9.00
N CYS A 139 8.54 -3.40 -7.80
CA CYS A 139 7.83 -3.81 -6.59
C CYS A 139 6.53 -3.01 -6.43
N GLY A 140 6.61 -1.68 -6.53
CA GLY A 140 5.45 -0.82 -6.42
C GLY A 140 4.40 -1.09 -7.50
N ALA A 141 4.82 -1.24 -8.75
CA ALA A 141 3.91 -1.51 -9.86
C ALA A 141 3.15 -2.84 -9.68
N VAL A 142 3.87 -3.92 -9.38
CA VAL A 142 3.28 -5.25 -9.20
C VAL A 142 2.35 -5.27 -7.99
N ALA A 143 2.80 -4.74 -6.85
CA ALA A 143 1.99 -4.72 -5.63
C ALA A 143 0.70 -3.90 -5.79
N ASN A 144 0.76 -2.78 -6.51
CA ASN A 144 -0.41 -1.93 -6.74
C ASN A 144 -1.45 -2.62 -7.64
N VAL A 145 -1.00 -3.26 -8.71
CA VAL A 145 -1.89 -4.02 -9.60
C VAL A 145 -2.53 -5.20 -8.85
N VAL A 146 -1.75 -5.93 -8.05
CA VAL A 146 -2.27 -7.03 -7.23
C VAL A 146 -3.32 -6.53 -6.24
N LEU A 147 -3.10 -5.39 -5.58
CA LEU A 147 -4.08 -4.81 -4.67
C LEU A 147 -5.39 -4.45 -5.40
N LEU A 148 -5.30 -3.88 -6.60
CA LEU A 148 -6.46 -3.59 -7.44
C LEU A 148 -7.21 -4.87 -7.82
N VAL A 149 -6.50 -5.93 -8.24
CA VAL A 149 -7.10 -7.22 -8.60
C VAL A 149 -7.80 -7.87 -7.41
N ILE A 150 -7.17 -7.86 -6.23
CA ILE A 150 -7.80 -8.36 -4.99
C ILE A 150 -9.07 -7.56 -4.68
N TYR A 151 -9.01 -6.24 -4.81
CA TYR A 151 -10.19 -5.41 -4.62
C TYR A 151 -11.32 -5.81 -5.57
N TRP A 152 -11.03 -5.98 -6.83
CA TRP A 152 -12.04 -6.34 -7.84
C TRP A 152 -12.61 -7.74 -7.67
N THR A 153 -11.78 -8.70 -7.30
CA THR A 153 -12.19 -10.11 -7.24
C THR A 153 -12.78 -10.52 -5.90
N VAL A 154 -12.32 -9.92 -4.80
CA VAL A 154 -12.69 -10.35 -3.45
C VAL A 154 -13.59 -9.34 -2.75
N ILE A 155 -13.25 -8.05 -2.84
CA ILE A 155 -13.89 -7.02 -2.03
C ILE A 155 -15.12 -6.46 -2.75
N PHE A 156 -14.96 -6.04 -3.99
CA PHE A 156 -16.01 -5.35 -4.74
C PHE A 156 -17.27 -6.17 -5.00
N PRO A 157 -17.20 -7.46 -5.39
CA PRO A 157 -18.41 -8.26 -5.60
C PRO A 157 -19.28 -8.40 -4.35
N ARG A 158 -18.69 -8.27 -3.17
CA ARG A 158 -19.41 -8.34 -1.89
C ARG A 158 -20.04 -7.02 -1.46
N THR A 159 -19.70 -5.92 -2.12
CA THR A 159 -20.12 -4.58 -1.69
C THR A 159 -21.03 -3.86 -2.65
N THR A 160 -20.75 -3.89 -3.94
CA THR A 160 -21.39 -2.95 -4.90
C THR A 160 -21.78 -3.53 -6.25
N GLY A 161 -21.43 -4.77 -6.59
CA GLY A 161 -21.80 -5.37 -7.89
C GLY A 161 -20.61 -5.71 -8.79
N TRP A 162 -20.80 -5.65 -10.12
CA TRP A 162 -19.81 -6.09 -11.09
C TRP A 162 -19.02 -4.94 -11.72
N ILE A 163 -17.76 -5.21 -12.06
CA ILE A 163 -16.86 -4.27 -12.72
C ILE A 163 -17.30 -4.11 -14.19
N ARG A 164 -17.21 -2.89 -14.69
CA ARG A 164 -17.22 -2.65 -16.13
C ARG A 164 -15.88 -3.02 -16.71
N TRP A 165 -15.79 -4.17 -17.35
CA TRP A 165 -14.55 -4.70 -17.91
C TRP A 165 -13.92 -3.81 -19.00
N SER A 166 -14.72 -2.94 -19.62
CA SER A 166 -14.23 -1.91 -20.56
C SER A 166 -13.22 -0.96 -19.95
N ASP A 167 -13.35 -0.68 -18.64
CA ASP A 167 -12.51 0.30 -17.94
C ASP A 167 -11.26 -0.34 -17.32
N ALA A 168 -11.24 -1.68 -17.24
CA ALA A 168 -10.18 -2.42 -16.58
C ALA A 168 -8.79 -2.18 -17.17
N PRO A 169 -8.55 -2.16 -18.49
CA PRO A 169 -7.21 -1.92 -19.05
C PRO A 169 -6.65 -0.55 -18.66
N VAL A 170 -7.50 0.47 -18.68
CA VAL A 170 -7.10 1.85 -18.31
C VAL A 170 -6.72 1.92 -16.84
N LEU A 171 -7.53 1.35 -15.96
CA LEU A 171 -7.28 1.34 -14.52
C LEU A 171 -6.03 0.53 -14.17
N ILE A 172 -5.82 -0.63 -14.78
CA ILE A 172 -4.60 -1.43 -14.59
C ILE A 172 -3.37 -0.62 -15.02
N GLY A 173 -3.42 0.02 -16.19
CA GLY A 173 -2.32 0.85 -16.69
C GLY A 173 -2.00 2.02 -15.76
N LEU A 174 -3.02 2.72 -15.28
CA LEU A 174 -2.86 3.81 -14.31
C LEU A 174 -2.32 3.32 -12.98
N CYS A 175 -2.83 2.21 -12.44
CA CYS A 175 -2.32 1.63 -11.21
C CYS A 175 -0.87 1.18 -11.35
N PHE A 176 -0.51 0.59 -12.49
CA PHE A 176 0.87 0.21 -12.78
C PHE A 176 1.78 1.45 -12.79
N ALA A 177 1.41 2.51 -13.50
CA ALA A 177 2.18 3.76 -13.57
C ALA A 177 2.30 4.44 -12.19
N CYS A 178 1.20 4.53 -11.44
CA CYS A 178 1.22 5.07 -10.07
C CYS A 178 2.08 4.23 -9.13
N GLY A 179 2.07 2.91 -9.29
CA GLY A 179 2.93 2.01 -8.53
C GLY A 179 4.41 2.21 -8.83
N LEU A 180 4.79 2.39 -10.11
CA LEU A 180 6.17 2.74 -10.51
C LEU A 180 6.61 4.06 -9.86
N ALA A 181 5.79 5.10 -9.96
CA ALA A 181 6.09 6.41 -9.39
C ALA A 181 6.26 6.34 -7.86
N SER A 182 5.36 5.62 -7.18
CA SER A 182 5.41 5.46 -5.72
C SER A 182 6.63 4.68 -5.26
N GLY A 183 7.04 3.65 -6.00
CA GLY A 183 8.27 2.92 -5.73
C GLY A 183 9.52 3.81 -5.88
N CYS A 184 9.54 4.70 -6.88
CA CYS A 184 10.61 5.69 -7.07
C CYS A 184 10.64 6.70 -5.90
N ILE A 185 9.47 7.23 -5.50
CA ILE A 185 9.34 8.14 -4.36
C ILE A 185 9.83 7.46 -3.07
N ALA A 186 9.41 6.23 -2.83
CA ALA A 186 9.82 5.45 -1.65
C ALA A 186 11.35 5.29 -1.58
N TRP A 187 11.98 5.00 -2.71
CA TRP A 187 13.44 4.95 -2.79
C TRP A 187 14.09 6.30 -2.45
N GLY A 188 13.54 7.40 -3.00
CA GLY A 188 14.01 8.75 -2.71
C GLY A 188 13.93 9.10 -1.22
N ILE A 189 12.81 8.79 -0.58
CA ILE A 189 12.56 9.04 0.85
C ILE A 189 13.46 8.18 1.74
N SER A 190 13.70 6.93 1.37
CA SER A 190 14.49 5.98 2.18
C SER A 190 15.93 6.45 2.41
N ARG A 191 16.53 7.16 1.47
CA ARG A 191 17.92 7.64 1.55
C ARG A 191 18.17 8.62 2.69
N PRO A 192 17.45 9.78 2.78
CA PRO A 192 17.62 10.70 3.90
C PRO A 192 17.20 10.06 5.22
N LEU A 193 16.15 9.23 5.21
CA LEU A 193 15.62 8.59 6.41
C LEU A 193 16.63 7.56 7.00
N SER A 194 17.29 6.79 6.16
CA SER A 194 18.35 5.86 6.62
C SER A 194 19.52 6.58 7.27
N LYS A 195 19.90 7.75 6.72
CA LYS A 195 20.93 8.59 7.31
C LYS A 195 20.50 9.18 8.67
N ALA A 196 19.27 9.69 8.75
CA ALA A 196 18.71 10.28 9.96
C ALA A 196 18.57 9.27 11.11
N LEU A 197 18.21 8.02 10.79
CA LEU A 197 18.09 6.95 11.77
C LEU A 197 19.41 6.27 12.11
N ALA A 198 20.55 6.73 11.56
CA ALA A 198 21.88 6.13 11.70
C ALA A 198 21.89 4.60 11.44
N ILE A 199 21.05 4.16 10.50
CA ILE A 199 21.00 2.77 10.04
C ILE A 199 22.12 2.62 9.01
N LYS A 200 23.28 2.13 9.45
CA LYS A 200 24.42 1.81 8.58
C LYS A 200 24.30 0.42 7.98
#